data_b7a8dfea23d7c8af66af852122b22f6a
#
_entry.id   b7a8dfea23d7c8af66af852122b22f6a
#
_cell.length_a   1.000
_cell.length_b   1.000
_cell.length_c   1.000
_cell.angle_alpha   90.00
_cell.angle_beta   90.00
_cell.angle_gamma   90.00
#
_symmetry.space_group_name_H-M   'P 1'
#
loop_
_entity.id
_entity.type
_entity.pdbx_description
1 polymer ?
#
loop_
_entity_poly.entity_id
_entity_poly.type
_entity_poly.pdbx_seq_one_letter_code
_entity_poly.pdbx_strand_id
1 'polypeptide(L)'
;MKTNLYDKDYYLWLEETIQLLREGRLTELDISNLIEEIEDMGISQKKAVKSNSRILLMHLLKWKYKPTKRSKSWKSSIIEHRKRIRDSFEDSPSLKVYFANNFDLCYQDARELAAAETGLSIDEFPIESPFSEQDTLKPDYFPE
;
A
#
# COMPACT_ATOMS: atom_id res chain seq x y z
N MET A 1 9.26 18.97 -35.15
CA MET A 1 8.51 17.91 -34.46
C MET A 1 9.16 17.59 -33.11
N LYS A 2 8.39 17.65 -32.08
CA LYS A 2 8.92 17.35 -30.74
C LYS A 2 9.30 15.88 -30.66
N THR A 3 10.55 15.63 -30.28
CA THR A 3 10.98 14.27 -29.99
C THR A 3 10.25 13.82 -28.73
N ASN A 4 9.54 12.71 -28.80
CA ASN A 4 8.86 12.19 -27.63
C ASN A 4 9.86 11.43 -26.74
N LEU A 5 10.72 12.17 -26.11
CA LEU A 5 11.79 11.61 -25.26
C LEU A 5 11.20 10.79 -24.10
N TYR A 6 10.10 11.25 -23.55
CA TYR A 6 9.39 10.58 -22.45
C TYR A 6 9.09 9.11 -22.80
N ASP A 7 8.62 8.85 -24.01
CA ASP A 7 8.31 7.49 -24.46
C ASP A 7 9.52 6.70 -24.94
N LYS A 8 10.53 7.39 -25.49
CA LYS A 8 11.71 6.73 -26.06
C LYS A 8 12.77 6.40 -25.06
N ASP A 9 13.04 7.30 -24.10
CA ASP A 9 14.08 7.15 -23.12
C ASP A 9 13.67 7.85 -21.83
N TYR A 10 12.91 7.14 -21.03
CA TYR A 10 12.32 7.67 -19.80
C TYR A 10 13.38 8.22 -18.83
N TYR A 11 14.48 7.50 -18.64
CA TYR A 11 15.52 7.90 -17.71
C TYR A 11 16.18 9.22 -18.15
N LEU A 12 16.50 9.32 -19.45
CA LEU A 12 17.07 10.55 -19.99
C LEU A 12 16.08 11.72 -19.88
N TRP A 13 14.79 11.46 -20.11
CA TRP A 13 13.74 12.45 -19.92
C TRP A 13 13.73 12.99 -18.47
N LEU A 14 13.87 12.11 -17.48
CA LEU A 14 13.94 12.51 -16.08
C LEU A 14 15.16 13.40 -15.83
N GLU A 15 16.33 13.02 -16.32
CA GLU A 15 17.55 13.78 -16.13
C GLU A 15 17.45 15.17 -16.76
N GLU A 16 16.95 15.26 -17.99
CA GLU A 16 16.76 16.54 -18.67
C GLU A 16 15.73 17.42 -17.97
N THR A 17 14.64 16.81 -17.50
CA THR A 17 13.59 17.54 -16.78
C THR A 17 14.14 18.12 -15.47
N ILE A 18 14.92 17.34 -14.73
CA ILE A 18 15.59 17.81 -13.51
C ILE A 18 16.49 19.01 -13.82
N GLN A 19 17.25 18.93 -14.89
CA GLN A 19 18.17 20.00 -15.28
C GLN A 19 17.41 21.28 -15.64
N LEU A 20 16.32 21.16 -16.40
CA LEU A 20 15.47 22.30 -16.75
C LEU A 20 14.91 22.98 -15.50
N LEU A 21 14.46 22.17 -14.54
CA LEU A 21 13.92 22.69 -13.27
C LEU A 21 15.01 23.41 -12.47
N ARG A 22 16.20 22.85 -12.38
CA ARG A 22 17.34 23.47 -11.67
C ARG A 22 17.73 24.80 -12.27
N GLU A 23 17.66 24.92 -13.59
CA GLU A 23 18.01 26.14 -14.32
C GLU A 23 16.84 27.15 -14.37
N GLY A 24 15.67 26.80 -13.86
CA GLY A 24 14.49 27.65 -13.90
C GLY A 24 13.92 27.83 -15.30
N ARG A 25 14.24 26.95 -16.24
CA ARG A 25 13.78 27.00 -17.64
C ARG A 25 12.40 26.36 -17.76
N LEU A 26 11.42 26.98 -17.13
CA LEU A 26 10.09 26.42 -16.97
C LEU A 26 9.28 26.31 -18.26
N THR A 27 9.53 27.20 -19.21
CA THR A 27 8.83 27.21 -20.51
C THR A 27 9.22 26.02 -21.40
N GLU A 28 10.34 25.36 -21.11
CA GLU A 28 10.84 24.23 -21.89
C GLU A 28 10.42 22.89 -21.30
N LEU A 29 9.71 22.91 -20.16
CA LEU A 29 9.23 21.69 -19.51
C LEU A 29 8.10 21.05 -20.30
N ASP A 30 8.11 19.72 -20.34
CA ASP A 30 6.99 18.91 -20.80
C ASP A 30 5.99 18.79 -19.66
N ILE A 31 5.18 19.82 -19.49
CA ILE A 31 4.27 19.95 -18.34
C ILE A 31 3.27 18.80 -18.27
N SER A 32 2.72 18.39 -19.42
CA SER A 32 1.72 17.31 -19.47
C SER A 32 2.27 16.00 -18.90
N ASN A 33 3.44 15.60 -19.37
CA ASN A 33 4.06 14.36 -18.87
C ASN A 33 4.58 14.50 -17.44
N LEU A 34 5.02 15.70 -17.05
CA LEU A 34 5.44 15.95 -15.68
C LEU A 34 4.30 15.81 -14.69
N ILE A 35 3.11 16.32 -15.04
CA ILE A 35 1.88 16.15 -14.24
C ILE A 35 1.56 14.67 -14.09
N GLU A 36 1.60 13.91 -15.20
CA GLU A 36 1.31 12.49 -15.18
C GLU A 36 2.25 11.74 -14.23
N GLU A 37 3.54 12.06 -14.27
CA GLU A 37 4.54 11.44 -13.39
C GLU A 37 4.26 11.74 -11.92
N ILE A 38 3.93 12.98 -11.59
CA ILE A 38 3.62 13.37 -10.22
C ILE A 38 2.35 12.67 -9.73
N GLU A 39 1.32 12.59 -10.59
CA GLU A 39 0.08 11.86 -10.26
C GLU A 39 0.38 10.37 -10.00
N ASP A 40 1.20 9.76 -10.84
CA ASP A 40 1.58 8.35 -10.70
C ASP A 40 2.33 8.09 -9.39
N MET A 41 3.15 9.02 -8.94
CA MET A 41 3.82 8.91 -7.63
C MET A 41 2.80 8.85 -6.50
N GLY A 42 1.77 9.70 -6.55
CA GLY A 42 0.70 9.71 -5.56
C GLY A 42 -0.13 8.43 -5.58
N ILE A 43 -0.47 7.96 -6.78
CA ILE A 43 -1.22 6.69 -6.97
C ILE A 43 -0.40 5.52 -6.42
N SER A 44 0.90 5.51 -6.68
CA SER A 44 1.81 4.45 -6.20
C SER A 44 1.84 4.39 -4.68
N GLN A 45 1.88 5.53 -3.99
CA GLN A 45 1.84 5.58 -2.53
C GLN A 45 0.52 5.04 -1.97
N LYS A 46 -0.60 5.40 -2.59
CA LYS A 46 -1.91 4.88 -2.20
C LYS A 46 -2.01 3.37 -2.40
N LYS A 47 -1.51 2.87 -3.53
CA LYS A 47 -1.49 1.43 -3.81
C LYS A 47 -0.66 0.67 -2.80
N ALA A 48 0.47 1.23 -2.37
CA ALA A 48 1.32 0.61 -1.36
C ALA A 48 0.59 0.48 -0.02
N VAL A 49 -0.08 1.54 0.44
CA VAL A 49 -0.88 1.49 1.68
C VAL A 49 -1.98 0.44 1.55
N LYS A 50 -2.70 0.42 0.45
CA LYS A 50 -3.78 -0.53 0.21
C LYS A 50 -3.27 -1.98 0.20
N SER A 51 -2.20 -2.23 -0.53
CA SER A 51 -1.61 -3.57 -0.65
C SER A 51 -1.08 -4.08 0.70
N ASN A 52 -0.35 -3.25 1.43
CA ASN A 52 0.18 -3.62 2.74
C ASN A 52 -0.95 -3.84 3.75
N SER A 53 -2.00 -3.03 3.69
CA SER A 53 -3.17 -3.19 4.58
C SER A 53 -3.88 -4.52 4.33
N ARG A 54 -4.07 -4.86 3.06
CA ARG A 54 -4.70 -6.12 2.64
C ARG A 54 -3.91 -7.33 3.17
N ILE A 55 -2.60 -7.32 2.97
CA ILE A 55 -1.73 -8.43 3.40
C ILE A 55 -1.69 -8.52 4.92
N LEU A 56 -1.58 -7.39 5.60
CA LEU A 56 -1.59 -7.35 7.07
C LEU A 56 -2.88 -7.95 7.63
N LEU A 57 -4.02 -7.49 7.15
CA LEU A 57 -5.33 -7.98 7.60
C LEU A 57 -5.52 -9.46 7.29
N MET A 58 -5.06 -9.92 6.12
CA MET A 58 -5.10 -11.33 5.76
C MET A 58 -4.34 -12.18 6.78
N HIS A 59 -3.13 -11.77 7.15
CA HIS A 59 -2.34 -12.51 8.12
C HIS A 59 -2.90 -12.44 9.54
N LEU A 60 -3.52 -11.32 9.91
CA LEU A 60 -4.22 -11.22 11.20
C LEU A 60 -5.41 -12.18 11.25
N LEU A 61 -6.16 -12.31 10.15
CA LEU A 61 -7.25 -13.27 10.05
C LEU A 61 -6.74 -14.71 10.14
N LYS A 62 -5.69 -15.03 9.40
CA LYS A 62 -5.07 -16.35 9.46
C LYS A 62 -4.60 -16.66 10.89
N TRP A 63 -3.97 -15.70 11.54
CA TRP A 63 -3.47 -15.84 12.89
C TRP A 63 -4.59 -16.16 13.87
N LYS A 64 -5.70 -15.44 13.78
CA LYS A 64 -6.84 -15.60 14.68
C LYS A 64 -7.63 -16.89 14.41
N TYR A 65 -7.93 -17.16 13.15
CA TYR A 65 -8.86 -18.23 12.77
C TYR A 65 -8.21 -19.56 12.40
N LYS A 66 -6.89 -19.60 12.28
CA LYS A 66 -6.15 -20.84 12.05
C LYS A 66 -4.97 -20.94 13.03
N PRO A 67 -5.23 -20.92 14.34
CA PRO A 67 -4.15 -20.85 15.35
C PRO A 67 -3.19 -22.02 15.31
N THR A 68 -3.63 -23.19 14.84
CA THR A 68 -2.78 -24.39 14.71
C THR A 68 -1.71 -24.26 13.64
N LYS A 69 -1.83 -23.27 12.75
CA LYS A 69 -0.90 -23.03 11.64
C LYS A 69 -0.05 -21.77 11.84
N ARG A 70 -0.16 -21.13 13.00
CA ARG A 70 0.68 -19.96 13.33
C ARG A 70 2.15 -20.31 13.16
N SER A 71 2.89 -19.44 12.50
CA SER A 71 4.28 -19.66 12.16
C SER A 71 5.11 -18.39 12.33
N LYS A 72 6.43 -18.55 12.32
CA LYS A 72 7.36 -17.43 12.32
C LYS A 72 7.16 -16.57 11.07
N SER A 73 6.85 -17.21 9.95
CA SER A 73 6.60 -16.52 8.68
C SER A 73 5.39 -15.61 8.77
N TRP A 74 4.30 -16.09 9.36
CA TRP A 74 3.09 -15.27 9.56
C TRP A 74 3.38 -14.10 10.50
N LYS A 75 4.08 -14.37 11.59
CA LYS A 75 4.45 -13.33 12.55
C LYS A 75 5.32 -12.26 11.91
N SER A 76 6.32 -12.67 11.15
CA SER A 76 7.22 -11.77 10.44
C SER A 76 6.47 -10.91 9.42
N SER A 77 5.53 -11.51 8.69
CA SER A 77 4.72 -10.80 7.71
C SER A 77 3.83 -9.74 8.36
N ILE A 78 3.22 -10.07 9.49
CA ILE A 78 2.41 -9.11 10.26
C ILE A 78 3.27 -7.91 10.67
N ILE A 79 4.43 -8.16 11.26
CA ILE A 79 5.34 -7.11 11.71
C ILE A 79 5.79 -6.25 10.53
N GLU A 80 6.22 -6.86 9.43
CA GLU A 80 6.76 -6.17 8.27
C GLU A 80 5.72 -5.26 7.59
N HIS A 81 4.53 -5.79 7.32
CA HIS A 81 3.52 -5.00 6.62
C HIS A 81 2.94 -3.89 7.50
N ARG A 82 2.85 -4.13 8.80
CA ARG A 82 2.47 -3.08 9.75
C ARG A 82 3.50 -1.94 9.75
N LYS A 83 4.79 -2.27 9.75
CA LYS A 83 5.86 -1.28 9.68
C LYS A 83 5.78 -0.45 8.41
N ARG A 84 5.56 -1.09 7.27
CA ARG A 84 5.44 -0.40 5.98
C ARG A 84 4.33 0.64 5.98
N ILE A 85 3.18 0.30 6.56
CA ILE A 85 2.06 1.24 6.67
C ILE A 85 2.43 2.41 7.59
N ARG A 86 3.03 2.11 8.73
CA ARG A 86 3.43 3.14 9.70
C ARG A 86 4.48 4.08 9.10
N ASP A 87 5.46 3.54 8.36
CA ASP A 87 6.47 4.33 7.66
C ASP A 87 5.83 5.25 6.63
N SER A 88 4.84 4.75 5.89
CA SER A 88 4.08 5.58 4.95
C SER A 88 3.42 6.77 5.64
N PHE A 89 2.90 6.56 6.84
CA PHE A 89 2.23 7.61 7.61
C PHE A 89 3.22 8.63 8.20
N GLU A 90 4.45 8.20 8.52
CA GLU A 90 5.50 9.11 8.96
C GLU A 90 5.90 10.05 7.83
N ASP A 91 6.07 9.50 6.63
CA ASP A 91 6.42 10.27 5.44
C ASP A 91 5.27 11.16 4.97
N SER A 92 4.05 10.65 5.03
CA SER A 92 2.86 11.31 4.47
C SER A 92 1.65 11.10 5.38
N PRO A 93 1.51 11.91 6.45
CA PRO A 93 0.41 11.76 7.42
C PRO A 93 -1.00 11.78 6.80
N SER A 94 -1.17 12.46 5.66
CA SER A 94 -2.46 12.51 4.96
C SER A 94 -2.93 11.15 4.45
N LEU A 95 -2.02 10.17 4.33
CA LEU A 95 -2.36 8.81 3.95
C LEU A 95 -3.16 8.07 5.03
N LYS A 96 -3.18 8.58 6.26
CA LYS A 96 -4.01 8.01 7.34
C LYS A 96 -5.49 8.07 6.97
N VAL A 97 -5.93 9.15 6.33
CA VAL A 97 -7.32 9.31 5.87
C VAL A 97 -7.62 8.26 4.79
N TYR A 98 -6.70 8.07 3.85
CA TYR A 98 -6.85 7.06 2.80
C TYR A 98 -6.96 5.65 3.42
N PHE A 99 -6.11 5.33 4.38
CA PHE A 99 -6.15 4.06 5.10
C PHE A 99 -7.52 3.84 5.76
N ALA A 100 -8.00 4.83 6.50
CA ALA A 100 -9.29 4.76 7.18
C ALA A 100 -10.44 4.56 6.21
N ASN A 101 -10.46 5.33 5.12
CA ASN A 101 -11.53 5.26 4.12
C ASN A 101 -11.55 3.95 3.35
N ASN A 102 -10.41 3.26 3.25
CA ASN A 102 -10.29 2.00 2.51
C ASN A 102 -10.14 0.78 3.41
N PHE A 103 -10.23 0.95 4.72
CA PHE A 103 -10.01 -0.14 5.67
C PHE A 103 -10.98 -1.30 5.44
N ASP A 104 -12.27 -1.00 5.31
CA ASP A 104 -13.27 -2.04 5.09
C ASP A 104 -13.07 -2.78 3.77
N LEU A 105 -12.76 -2.05 2.71
CA LEU A 105 -12.47 -2.67 1.40
C LEU A 105 -11.25 -3.58 1.49
N CYS A 106 -10.19 -3.13 2.17
CA CYS A 106 -8.98 -3.94 2.38
C CYS A 106 -9.30 -5.17 3.22
N TYR A 107 -10.17 -5.03 4.20
CA TYR A 107 -10.60 -6.16 5.02
C TYR A 107 -11.38 -7.18 4.19
N GLN A 108 -12.31 -6.75 3.32
CA GLN A 108 -13.04 -7.66 2.48
C GLN A 108 -12.12 -8.43 1.52
N ASP A 109 -11.15 -7.74 0.93
CA ASP A 109 -10.13 -8.39 0.11
C ASP A 109 -9.30 -9.39 0.92
N ALA A 110 -8.91 -9.00 2.13
CA ALA A 110 -8.13 -9.84 3.04
C ALA A 110 -8.90 -11.11 3.43
N ARG A 111 -10.19 -10.97 3.65
CA ARG A 111 -11.09 -12.06 3.98
C ARG A 111 -11.12 -13.12 2.87
N GLU A 112 -11.23 -12.69 1.63
CA GLU A 112 -11.17 -13.59 0.48
C GLU A 112 -9.82 -14.30 0.37
N LEU A 113 -8.74 -13.55 0.53
CA LEU A 113 -7.38 -14.10 0.45
C LEU A 113 -7.10 -15.08 1.59
N ALA A 114 -7.55 -14.77 2.79
CA ALA A 114 -7.37 -15.65 3.95
C ALA A 114 -8.11 -16.97 3.76
N ALA A 115 -9.33 -16.91 3.23
CA ALA A 115 -10.10 -18.11 2.91
C ALA A 115 -9.39 -18.99 1.89
N ALA A 116 -8.88 -18.37 0.82
CA ALA A 116 -8.14 -19.08 -0.24
C ALA A 116 -6.87 -19.74 0.30
N GLU A 117 -6.11 -19.04 1.14
CA GLU A 117 -4.84 -19.55 1.64
C GLU A 117 -4.96 -20.60 2.75
N THR A 118 -6.02 -20.49 3.57
CA THR A 118 -6.22 -21.42 4.69
C THR A 118 -7.03 -22.66 4.31
N GLY A 119 -7.78 -22.57 3.20
CA GLY A 119 -8.74 -23.59 2.82
C GLY A 119 -10.04 -23.56 3.63
N LEU A 120 -10.18 -22.59 4.55
CA LEU A 120 -11.41 -22.40 5.30
C LEU A 120 -12.46 -21.74 4.42
N SER A 121 -13.75 -22.02 4.73
CA SER A 121 -14.85 -21.31 4.08
C SER A 121 -14.76 -19.82 4.42
N ILE A 122 -15.11 -18.95 3.49
CA ILE A 122 -15.13 -17.51 3.72
C ILE A 122 -16.05 -17.15 4.89
N ASP A 123 -17.08 -17.95 5.14
CA ASP A 123 -18.03 -17.76 6.24
C ASP A 123 -17.41 -17.95 7.63
N GLU A 124 -16.23 -18.58 7.70
CA GLU A 124 -15.48 -18.72 8.94
C GLU A 124 -14.92 -17.36 9.42
N PHE A 125 -14.82 -16.40 8.52
CA PHE A 125 -14.33 -15.08 8.83
C PHE A 125 -15.49 -14.09 8.93
N PRO A 126 -15.53 -13.23 9.98
CA PRO A 126 -16.63 -12.27 10.12
C PRO A 126 -16.77 -11.35 8.90
N ILE A 127 -18.00 -10.96 8.60
CA ILE A 127 -18.26 -10.01 7.50
C ILE A 127 -17.64 -8.65 7.84
N GLU A 128 -17.77 -8.23 9.12
CA GLU A 128 -17.13 -7.01 9.59
C GLU A 128 -15.80 -7.35 10.26
N SER A 129 -14.81 -6.45 10.11
CA SER A 129 -13.50 -6.69 10.69
C SER A 129 -13.57 -6.86 12.20
N PRO A 130 -13.01 -7.97 12.74
CA PRO A 130 -12.88 -8.14 14.19
C PRO A 130 -11.76 -7.31 14.79
N PHE A 131 -10.99 -6.59 13.93
CA PHE A 131 -9.88 -5.75 14.33
C PHE A 131 -10.24 -4.29 14.09
N SER A 132 -9.93 -3.42 15.07
CA SER A 132 -10.06 -1.98 14.86
C SER A 132 -8.88 -1.47 14.02
N GLU A 133 -9.03 -0.28 13.45
CA GLU A 133 -7.94 0.37 12.72
C GLU A 133 -6.73 0.59 13.62
N GLN A 134 -6.97 0.99 14.88
CA GLN A 134 -5.93 1.24 15.87
C GLN A 134 -5.16 -0.03 16.22
N ASP A 135 -5.89 -1.11 16.52
CA ASP A 135 -5.26 -2.39 16.88
C ASP A 135 -4.48 -2.96 15.71
N THR A 136 -5.03 -2.85 14.49
CA THR A 136 -4.37 -3.32 13.28
C THR A 136 -2.97 -2.73 13.13
N LEU A 137 -2.80 -1.45 13.51
CA LEU A 137 -1.52 -0.75 13.38
C LEU A 137 -0.66 -0.77 14.64
N LYS A 138 -1.17 -1.30 15.74
CA LYS A 138 -0.44 -1.36 17.00
C LYS A 138 0.70 -2.37 16.91
N PRO A 139 1.98 -1.95 17.20
CA PRO A 139 3.16 -2.79 16.93
C PRO A 139 3.18 -4.18 17.55
N ASP A 140 2.59 -4.35 18.70
CA ASP A 140 2.60 -5.61 19.45
C ASP A 140 1.27 -6.37 19.41
N TYR A 141 0.34 -5.91 18.60
CA TYR A 141 -0.99 -6.54 18.52
C TYR A 141 -0.95 -7.83 17.70
N PHE A 142 -1.37 -8.92 18.35
CA PHE A 142 -1.63 -10.21 17.71
C PHE A 142 -2.97 -10.70 18.28
N PRO A 143 -3.97 -10.97 17.43
CA PRO A 143 -5.28 -11.43 17.92
C PRO A 143 -5.17 -12.82 18.54
N GLU A 144 -5.97 -13.05 19.56
CA GLU A 144 -6.01 -14.35 20.27
C GLU A 144 -6.72 -15.44 19.47
#